data_60739194f14e27de753d559f13c1ed74
#
_entry.id   60739194f14e27de753d559f13c1ed74
#
_cell.length_a   1.000
_cell.length_b   1.000
_cell.length_c   1.000
_cell.angle_alpha   90.00
_cell.angle_beta   90.00
_cell.angle_gamma   90.00
#
_symmetry.space_group_name_H-M   'P 1'
#
loop_
_entity.id
_entity.type
_entity.pdbx_description
1 polymer ?
#
loop_
_entity_poly.entity_id
_entity_poly.type
_entity_poly.pdbx_seq_one_letter_code
_entity_poly.pdbx_strand_id
1 'polypeptide(L)'
;MLLRRIKFLAIAAVLMLLFTSATGNKTTTIFIIGDSTAANKDTTGGKQERGWGMVLQNYFNPDYIVIDNHAVNGRSSKSFIDEGRWDRVLEKMKPGDYVVIQFGHNDEKPKADRHTDPGSTFDYNLAKFVRETRELGGIPILMNCVVRRNFFVQAPENDDDEKLRTTTFKDGVKMVEGDTLIDTHGLYRVAPRDVAQRMHCHFVDANQITHDLEQGLGREASKKLHMWFLPGEEPSVPAGRQDNTHYNVYGANVVARLLADAMCQEVPVLSKYRK
;
A
#
# COMPACT_ATOMS: atom_id res chain seq x y z
N MET A 1 -6.86 67.25 -8.71
CA MET A 1 -6.27 66.28 -7.79
C MET A 1 -7.25 65.21 -7.25
N LEU A 2 -8.49 65.58 -7.03
CA LEU A 2 -9.51 64.65 -6.47
C LEU A 2 -9.88 63.47 -7.36
N LEU A 3 -10.09 63.71 -8.69
CA LEU A 3 -10.41 62.65 -9.65
C LEU A 3 -9.33 61.58 -9.86
N ARG A 4 -8.04 61.94 -9.64
CA ARG A 4 -6.94 60.99 -9.72
C ARG A 4 -6.89 60.05 -8.50
N ARG A 5 -7.29 60.54 -7.34
CA ARG A 5 -7.36 59.71 -6.10
C ARG A 5 -8.53 58.70 -6.13
N ILE A 6 -9.65 59.06 -6.73
CA ILE A 6 -10.80 58.18 -6.87
C ILE A 6 -10.49 57.02 -7.84
N LYS A 7 -9.74 57.26 -8.94
CA LYS A 7 -9.33 56.19 -9.87
C LYS A 7 -8.35 55.21 -9.23
N PHE A 8 -7.44 55.67 -8.36
CA PHE A 8 -6.52 54.80 -7.66
C PHE A 8 -7.21 53.92 -6.59
N LEU A 9 -8.20 54.47 -5.86
CA LEU A 9 -8.99 53.73 -4.89
C LEU A 9 -9.90 52.68 -5.58
N ALA A 10 -10.45 52.98 -6.75
CA ALA A 10 -11.28 52.02 -7.49
C ALA A 10 -10.42 50.87 -8.06
N ILE A 11 -9.18 51.12 -8.53
CA ILE A 11 -8.26 50.08 -9.03
C ILE A 11 -7.76 49.20 -7.86
N ALA A 12 -7.47 49.78 -6.68
CA ALA A 12 -7.09 49.01 -5.50
C ALA A 12 -8.23 48.13 -4.99
N ALA A 13 -9.48 48.57 -5.03
CA ALA A 13 -10.65 47.79 -4.64
C ALA A 13 -10.93 46.64 -5.63
N VAL A 14 -10.72 46.86 -6.94
CA VAL A 14 -10.89 45.80 -7.97
C VAL A 14 -9.76 44.75 -7.86
N LEU A 15 -8.54 45.17 -7.53
CA LEU A 15 -7.42 44.22 -7.27
C LEU A 15 -7.61 43.40 -5.97
N MET A 16 -8.27 43.97 -4.95
CA MET A 16 -8.64 43.18 -3.73
C MET A 16 -9.78 42.20 -3.97
N LEU A 17 -10.68 42.47 -4.90
CA LEU A 17 -11.78 41.54 -5.23
C LEU A 17 -11.36 40.34 -6.09
N LEU A 18 -10.16 40.38 -6.69
CA LEU A 18 -9.63 39.26 -7.47
C LEU A 18 -8.86 38.22 -6.60
N PHE A 19 -8.67 38.48 -5.31
CA PHE A 19 -8.05 37.53 -4.36
C PHE A 19 -9.03 36.80 -3.44
N THR A 20 -10.33 36.89 -3.69
CA THR A 20 -11.27 35.89 -3.16
C THR A 20 -11.21 34.66 -4.04
N SER A 21 -10.03 34.04 -4.14
CA SER A 21 -9.94 32.66 -4.57
C SER A 21 -10.85 31.86 -3.66
N ALA A 22 -11.84 31.22 -4.26
CA ALA A 22 -12.64 30.22 -3.60
C ALA A 22 -11.67 29.28 -2.85
N THR A 23 -11.62 29.39 -1.52
CA THR A 23 -11.01 28.40 -0.66
C THR A 23 -11.92 27.17 -0.62
N GLY A 24 -12.17 26.61 -1.79
CA GLY A 24 -12.59 25.22 -1.86
C GLY A 24 -11.47 24.42 -1.20
N ASN A 25 -11.77 23.66 -0.16
CA ASN A 25 -10.80 22.78 0.45
C ASN A 25 -10.14 21.96 -0.66
N LYS A 26 -8.83 22.25 -0.92
CA LYS A 26 -8.09 21.51 -1.94
C LYS A 26 -7.91 20.09 -1.40
N THR A 27 -8.62 19.13 -1.98
CA THR A 27 -8.42 17.73 -1.66
C THR A 27 -7.01 17.30 -2.06
N THR A 28 -6.33 16.60 -1.17
CA THR A 28 -5.02 16.00 -1.43
C THR A 28 -5.23 14.53 -1.75
N THR A 29 -4.55 14.03 -2.78
CA THR A 29 -4.60 12.62 -3.16
C THR A 29 -3.47 11.84 -2.51
N ILE A 30 -3.78 10.66 -1.99
CA ILE A 30 -2.80 9.64 -1.63
C ILE A 30 -2.88 8.55 -2.69
N PHE A 31 -1.91 8.53 -3.60
CA PHE A 31 -1.73 7.44 -4.54
C PHE A 31 -1.10 6.24 -3.83
N ILE A 32 -1.59 5.04 -4.11
CA ILE A 32 -0.98 3.81 -3.63
C ILE A 32 -0.47 3.03 -4.82
N ILE A 33 0.82 2.75 -4.86
CA ILE A 33 1.43 1.82 -5.82
C ILE A 33 1.96 0.60 -5.09
N GLY A 34 1.73 -0.58 -5.68
CA GLY A 34 2.07 -1.83 -5.00
C GLY A 34 1.51 -3.07 -5.70
N ASP A 35 1.49 -4.14 -4.94
CA ASP A 35 1.10 -5.48 -5.38
C ASP A 35 -0.30 -5.91 -4.92
N SER A 36 -0.53 -7.23 -4.92
CA SER A 36 -1.83 -7.83 -4.58
C SER A 36 -2.29 -7.58 -3.15
N THR A 37 -1.38 -7.32 -2.22
CA THR A 37 -1.72 -7.10 -0.81
C THR A 37 -2.39 -5.75 -0.57
N ALA A 38 -2.11 -4.76 -1.45
CA ALA A 38 -2.74 -3.45 -1.43
C ALA A 38 -3.84 -3.27 -2.49
N ALA A 39 -3.88 -4.10 -3.55
CA ALA A 39 -4.71 -3.90 -4.74
C ALA A 39 -6.22 -3.93 -4.49
N ASN A 40 -6.94 -3.22 -5.36
CA ASN A 40 -8.39 -3.38 -5.48
C ASN A 40 -8.73 -4.79 -5.96
N LYS A 41 -9.80 -5.36 -5.41
CA LYS A 41 -10.27 -6.72 -5.70
C LYS A 41 -11.67 -6.70 -6.26
N ASP A 42 -11.98 -7.74 -7.04
CA ASP A 42 -13.34 -8.01 -7.46
C ASP A 42 -14.20 -8.43 -6.24
N THR A 43 -15.31 -7.73 -6.04
CA THR A 43 -16.24 -7.96 -4.93
C THR A 43 -17.55 -8.63 -5.36
N THR A 44 -17.70 -8.92 -6.65
CA THR A 44 -18.91 -9.53 -7.19
C THR A 44 -19.15 -10.91 -6.58
N GLY A 45 -20.43 -11.25 -6.36
CA GLY A 45 -20.78 -12.55 -5.76
C GLY A 45 -20.32 -12.73 -4.30
N GLY A 46 -20.06 -11.64 -3.57
CA GLY A 46 -19.70 -11.73 -2.16
C GLY A 46 -18.24 -12.09 -1.88
N LYS A 47 -17.37 -12.06 -2.91
CA LYS A 47 -15.94 -12.38 -2.75
C LYS A 47 -15.30 -11.60 -1.62
N GLN A 48 -14.58 -12.30 -0.76
CA GLN A 48 -14.03 -11.78 0.51
C GLN A 48 -12.65 -11.14 0.39
N GLU A 49 -11.88 -11.42 -0.66
CA GLU A 49 -10.51 -10.90 -0.78
C GLU A 49 -10.50 -9.37 -0.92
N ARG A 50 -9.65 -8.71 -0.12
CA ARG A 50 -9.41 -7.25 -0.17
C ARG A 50 -7.92 -6.96 -0.03
N GLY A 51 -7.43 -5.95 -0.77
CA GLY A 51 -6.16 -5.32 -0.43
C GLY A 51 -6.35 -4.24 0.64
N TRP A 52 -5.34 -4.02 1.47
CA TRP A 52 -5.40 -2.97 2.50
C TRP A 52 -5.60 -1.57 1.89
N GLY A 53 -5.00 -1.32 0.71
CA GLY A 53 -5.16 -0.05 -0.02
C GLY A 53 -6.58 0.18 -0.53
N MET A 54 -7.32 -0.89 -0.85
CA MET A 54 -8.72 -0.82 -1.29
C MET A 54 -9.65 -0.22 -0.23
N VAL A 55 -9.35 -0.47 1.05
CA VAL A 55 -10.19 -0.04 2.17
C VAL A 55 -9.62 1.14 2.95
N LEU A 56 -8.45 1.65 2.55
CA LEU A 56 -7.76 2.74 3.27
C LEU A 56 -8.59 4.03 3.34
N GLN A 57 -9.45 4.31 2.36
CA GLN A 57 -10.34 5.47 2.36
C GLN A 57 -11.27 5.52 3.59
N ASN A 58 -11.59 4.36 4.18
CA ASN A 58 -12.44 4.29 5.37
C ASN A 58 -11.84 5.04 6.57
N TYR A 59 -10.52 5.24 6.55
CA TYR A 59 -9.74 5.79 7.65
C TYR A 59 -9.31 7.25 7.44
N PHE A 60 -9.65 7.85 6.30
CA PHE A 60 -9.40 9.26 6.04
C PHE A 60 -10.69 9.97 5.61
N ASN A 61 -10.83 11.24 6.00
CA ASN A 61 -11.96 12.07 5.62
C ASN A 61 -11.90 12.39 4.10
N PRO A 62 -12.87 11.94 3.28
CA PRO A 62 -12.85 12.11 1.83
C PRO A 62 -12.97 13.58 1.38
N ASP A 63 -13.42 14.49 2.25
CA ASP A 63 -13.48 15.92 1.95
C ASP A 63 -12.08 16.56 1.85
N TYR A 64 -11.05 15.88 2.37
CA TYR A 64 -9.67 16.38 2.43
C TYR A 64 -8.66 15.42 1.79
N ILE A 65 -8.85 14.12 1.98
CA ILE A 65 -7.95 13.07 1.48
C ILE A 65 -8.71 12.09 0.60
N VAL A 66 -8.29 11.97 -0.64
CA VAL A 66 -8.77 10.97 -1.59
C VAL A 66 -7.71 9.88 -1.77
N ILE A 67 -8.11 8.62 -1.67
CA ILE A 67 -7.23 7.48 -1.93
C ILE A 67 -7.41 7.05 -3.40
N ASP A 68 -6.35 7.18 -4.21
CA ASP A 68 -6.30 6.65 -5.58
C ASP A 68 -5.38 5.42 -5.61
N ASN A 69 -5.97 4.24 -5.53
CA ASN A 69 -5.25 2.99 -5.40
C ASN A 69 -4.92 2.40 -6.78
N HIS A 70 -3.66 2.48 -7.17
CA HIS A 70 -3.07 1.94 -8.40
C HIS A 70 -2.35 0.59 -8.21
N ALA A 71 -2.34 0.02 -7.00
CA ALA A 71 -1.75 -1.29 -6.75
C ALA A 71 -2.43 -2.39 -7.57
N VAL A 72 -1.66 -3.34 -8.09
CA VAL A 72 -2.15 -4.39 -8.99
C VAL A 72 -1.61 -5.76 -8.62
N ASN A 73 -2.49 -6.77 -8.67
CA ASN A 73 -2.14 -8.16 -8.38
C ASN A 73 -0.94 -8.63 -9.21
N GLY A 74 0.02 -9.28 -8.54
CA GLY A 74 1.17 -9.93 -9.18
C GLY A 74 2.25 -8.97 -9.70
N ARG A 75 2.18 -7.66 -9.41
CA ARG A 75 3.17 -6.69 -9.88
C ARG A 75 4.30 -6.51 -8.87
N SER A 76 5.52 -6.55 -9.39
CA SER A 76 6.74 -6.11 -8.73
C SER A 76 7.00 -4.63 -9.06
N SER A 77 8.00 -4.03 -8.42
CA SER A 77 8.47 -2.69 -8.78
C SER A 77 8.87 -2.60 -10.25
N LYS A 78 9.55 -3.65 -10.77
CA LYS A 78 9.95 -3.78 -12.17
C LYS A 78 8.75 -3.84 -13.11
N SER A 79 7.86 -4.81 -12.95
CA SER A 79 6.72 -4.98 -13.86
C SER A 79 5.75 -3.80 -13.79
N PHE A 80 5.64 -3.12 -12.66
CA PHE A 80 4.84 -1.91 -12.53
C PHE A 80 5.38 -0.76 -13.40
N ILE A 81 6.71 -0.63 -13.50
CA ILE A 81 7.39 0.32 -14.40
C ILE A 81 7.23 -0.13 -15.85
N ASP A 82 7.61 -1.36 -16.16
CA ASP A 82 7.68 -1.89 -17.53
C ASP A 82 6.31 -1.87 -18.24
N GLU A 83 5.21 -1.98 -17.49
CA GLU A 83 3.84 -1.92 -18.01
C GLU A 83 3.29 -0.48 -18.13
N GLY A 84 4.11 0.56 -17.90
CA GLY A 84 3.69 1.97 -17.93
C GLY A 84 2.65 2.34 -16.87
N ARG A 85 2.57 1.57 -15.78
CA ARG A 85 1.61 1.83 -14.70
C ARG A 85 2.04 3.02 -13.86
N TRP A 86 3.34 3.18 -13.69
CA TRP A 86 3.91 4.32 -12.99
C TRP A 86 3.65 5.63 -13.72
N ASP A 87 3.79 5.65 -15.03
CA ASP A 87 3.53 6.84 -15.84
C ASP A 87 2.10 7.35 -15.66
N ARG A 88 1.11 6.44 -15.56
CA ARG A 88 -0.30 6.80 -15.30
C ARG A 88 -0.53 7.46 -13.94
N VAL A 89 0.31 7.17 -12.95
CA VAL A 89 0.26 7.85 -11.64
C VAL A 89 0.86 9.24 -11.77
N LEU A 90 2.02 9.37 -12.44
CA LEU A 90 2.66 10.67 -12.69
C LEU A 90 1.75 11.64 -13.44
N GLU A 91 1.00 11.16 -14.45
CA GLU A 91 0.06 11.97 -15.23
C GLU A 91 -1.06 12.60 -14.37
N LYS A 92 -1.45 11.96 -13.28
CA LYS A 92 -2.53 12.42 -12.38
C LYS A 92 -2.03 13.28 -11.23
N MET A 93 -0.77 13.10 -10.85
CA MET A 93 -0.19 13.68 -9.63
C MET A 93 -0.13 15.21 -9.69
N LYS A 94 -0.39 15.83 -8.55
CA LYS A 94 -0.30 17.28 -8.36
C LYS A 94 0.65 17.60 -7.21
N PRO A 95 1.28 18.78 -7.20
CA PRO A 95 2.10 19.21 -6.08
C PRO A 95 1.33 19.15 -4.75
N GLY A 96 1.94 18.49 -3.75
CA GLY A 96 1.36 18.26 -2.43
C GLY A 96 0.58 16.94 -2.28
N ASP A 97 0.41 16.16 -3.35
CA ASP A 97 -0.11 14.79 -3.25
C ASP A 97 0.93 13.84 -2.65
N TYR A 98 0.47 12.73 -2.11
CA TYR A 98 1.32 11.69 -1.53
C TYR A 98 1.37 10.47 -2.45
N VAL A 99 2.50 9.76 -2.42
CA VAL A 99 2.63 8.44 -3.05
C VAL A 99 3.12 7.45 -2.02
N VAL A 100 2.28 6.48 -1.68
CA VAL A 100 2.63 5.31 -0.87
C VAL A 100 3.16 4.23 -1.80
N ILE A 101 4.38 3.78 -1.55
CA ILE A 101 5.14 2.85 -2.40
C ILE A 101 5.39 1.57 -1.61
N GLN A 102 4.73 0.47 -1.99
CA GLN A 102 4.86 -0.82 -1.30
C GLN A 102 5.05 -1.95 -2.30
N PHE A 103 6.26 -2.48 -2.38
CA PHE A 103 6.63 -3.63 -3.23
C PHE A 103 7.50 -4.62 -2.44
N GLY A 104 7.75 -5.81 -3.01
CA GLY A 104 8.58 -6.87 -2.46
C GLY A 104 8.05 -8.27 -2.76
N HIS A 105 6.77 -8.55 -2.49
CA HIS A 105 6.17 -9.88 -2.67
C HIS A 105 6.37 -10.51 -4.06
N ASN A 106 6.46 -9.71 -5.11
CA ASN A 106 6.66 -10.18 -6.46
C ASN A 106 8.07 -9.92 -6.97
N ASP A 107 8.77 -8.98 -6.39
CA ASP A 107 10.17 -8.68 -6.68
C ASP A 107 11.08 -9.85 -6.32
N GLU A 108 10.78 -10.56 -5.25
CA GLU A 108 11.51 -11.77 -4.81
C GLU A 108 11.24 -13.02 -5.66
N LYS A 109 10.21 -13.01 -6.51
CA LYS A 109 9.88 -14.17 -7.37
C LYS A 109 10.94 -14.36 -8.44
N PRO A 110 11.36 -15.60 -8.77
CA PRO A 110 12.46 -15.85 -9.72
C PRO A 110 12.12 -15.60 -11.19
N LYS A 111 10.87 -15.23 -11.51
CA LYS A 111 10.42 -14.95 -12.89
C LYS A 111 11.03 -13.65 -13.39
N ALA A 112 11.73 -13.68 -14.53
CA ALA A 112 12.45 -12.55 -15.10
C ALA A 112 11.59 -11.30 -15.41
N ASP A 113 10.29 -11.48 -15.63
CA ASP A 113 9.34 -10.39 -15.88
C ASP A 113 9.05 -9.55 -14.63
N ARG A 114 9.39 -10.04 -13.43
CA ARG A 114 9.10 -9.35 -12.16
C ARG A 114 10.27 -9.32 -11.18
N HIS A 115 11.25 -10.19 -11.33
CA HIS A 115 12.38 -10.28 -10.39
C HIS A 115 13.24 -9.02 -10.38
N THR A 116 13.63 -8.61 -9.17
CA THR A 116 14.61 -7.55 -8.91
C THR A 116 15.46 -7.98 -7.72
N ASP A 117 16.67 -7.39 -7.58
CA ASP A 117 17.62 -7.74 -6.52
C ASP A 117 17.76 -6.59 -5.52
N PRO A 118 17.57 -6.85 -4.20
CA PRO A 118 17.88 -5.89 -3.14
C PRO A 118 19.36 -5.47 -3.18
N GLY A 119 19.63 -4.21 -2.92
CA GLY A 119 20.96 -3.61 -3.03
C GLY A 119 21.33 -3.19 -4.47
N SER A 120 20.49 -3.49 -5.46
CA SER A 120 20.70 -3.09 -6.86
C SER A 120 19.41 -2.70 -7.55
N THR A 121 18.81 -3.57 -8.36
CA THR A 121 17.64 -3.24 -9.21
C THR A 121 16.37 -2.92 -8.42
N PHE A 122 16.14 -3.57 -7.28
CA PHE A 122 15.02 -3.24 -6.41
C PHE A 122 15.17 -1.83 -5.82
N ASP A 123 16.33 -1.54 -5.23
CA ASP A 123 16.65 -0.22 -4.67
C ASP A 123 16.57 0.88 -5.72
N TYR A 124 17.06 0.61 -6.94
CA TYR A 124 17.00 1.55 -8.05
C TYR A 124 15.54 1.92 -8.40
N ASN A 125 14.65 0.92 -8.48
CA ASN A 125 13.23 1.16 -8.78
C ASN A 125 12.56 1.96 -7.66
N LEU A 126 12.81 1.63 -6.39
CA LEU A 126 12.29 2.39 -5.25
C LEU A 126 12.78 3.84 -5.28
N ALA A 127 14.08 4.04 -5.53
CA ALA A 127 14.67 5.37 -5.64
C ALA A 127 14.10 6.16 -6.83
N LYS A 128 13.80 5.49 -7.96
CA LYS A 128 13.12 6.09 -9.11
C LYS A 128 11.75 6.63 -8.71
N PHE A 129 10.92 5.84 -8.05
CA PHE A 129 9.60 6.28 -7.58
C PHE A 129 9.70 7.50 -6.65
N VAL A 130 10.62 7.48 -5.70
CA VAL A 130 10.84 8.61 -4.77
C VAL A 130 11.27 9.87 -5.51
N ARG A 131 12.24 9.78 -6.41
CA ARG A 131 12.77 10.93 -7.16
C ARG A 131 11.69 11.56 -8.02
N GLU A 132 11.01 10.76 -8.84
CA GLU A 132 10.03 11.26 -9.80
C GLU A 132 8.76 11.80 -9.11
N THR A 133 8.37 11.22 -7.96
CA THR A 133 7.34 11.81 -7.10
C THR A 133 7.72 13.24 -6.69
N ARG A 134 8.97 13.44 -6.24
CA ARG A 134 9.46 14.78 -5.82
C ARG A 134 9.61 15.77 -6.96
N GLU A 135 10.00 15.30 -8.13
CA GLU A 135 10.12 16.14 -9.33
C GLU A 135 8.78 16.79 -9.71
N LEU A 136 7.66 16.12 -9.40
CA LEU A 136 6.31 16.67 -9.59
C LEU A 136 5.76 17.38 -8.33
N GLY A 137 6.59 17.60 -7.31
CA GLY A 137 6.17 18.25 -6.05
C GLY A 137 5.33 17.37 -5.13
N GLY A 138 5.29 16.06 -5.37
CA GLY A 138 4.64 15.07 -4.51
C GLY A 138 5.51 14.66 -3.33
N ILE A 139 4.91 14.00 -2.37
CA ILE A 139 5.53 13.55 -1.12
C ILE A 139 5.54 12.01 -1.10
N PRO A 140 6.71 11.37 -1.28
CA PRO A 140 6.80 9.91 -1.26
C PRO A 140 6.81 9.37 0.18
N ILE A 141 6.12 8.24 0.37
CA ILE A 141 6.13 7.43 1.61
C ILE A 141 6.49 6.00 1.20
N LEU A 142 7.70 5.56 1.52
CA LEU A 142 8.12 4.18 1.31
C LEU A 142 7.54 3.28 2.41
N MET A 143 7.10 2.10 1.99
CA MET A 143 6.73 1.00 2.88
C MET A 143 7.44 -0.27 2.43
N ASN A 144 7.86 -1.09 3.38
CA ASN A 144 8.22 -2.47 3.06
C ASN A 144 6.96 -3.34 2.90
N CYS A 145 7.13 -4.55 2.37
CA CYS A 145 6.03 -5.49 2.19
C CYS A 145 5.44 -5.92 3.54
N VAL A 146 4.11 -6.05 3.60
CA VAL A 146 3.44 -6.66 4.75
C VAL A 146 3.92 -8.11 4.93
N VAL A 147 3.90 -8.62 6.17
CA VAL A 147 4.36 -9.98 6.45
C VAL A 147 3.43 -11.02 5.80
N ARG A 148 3.96 -12.18 5.47
CA ARG A 148 3.14 -13.38 5.24
C ARG A 148 2.90 -14.10 6.56
N ARG A 149 1.69 -14.63 6.74
CA ARG A 149 1.36 -15.49 7.88
C ARG A 149 2.12 -16.82 7.77
N ASN A 150 3.38 -16.81 8.11
CA ASN A 150 4.25 -17.99 8.03
C ASN A 150 4.68 -18.47 9.42
N PHE A 151 3.87 -19.34 10.03
CA PHE A 151 4.15 -20.00 11.29
C PHE A 151 4.77 -21.40 11.08
N PHE A 152 5.56 -21.58 10.06
CA PHE A 152 6.19 -22.85 9.75
C PHE A 152 7.58 -22.94 10.33
N VAL A 153 7.99 -24.13 10.78
CA VAL A 153 9.33 -24.36 11.31
C VAL A 153 10.41 -24.16 10.22
N GLN A 154 10.03 -24.36 8.97
CA GLN A 154 10.86 -24.06 7.80
C GLN A 154 10.01 -23.29 6.80
N ALA A 155 10.58 -22.21 6.22
CA ALA A 155 9.94 -21.53 5.10
C ALA A 155 9.83 -22.52 3.92
N PRO A 156 8.68 -22.59 3.24
CA PRO A 156 8.55 -23.41 2.04
C PRO A 156 9.56 -22.93 0.99
N GLU A 157 10.29 -23.86 0.36
CA GLU A 157 11.29 -23.55 -0.67
C GLU A 157 10.70 -22.82 -1.90
N ASN A 158 9.38 -22.89 -2.07
CA ASN A 158 8.63 -22.26 -3.14
C ASN A 158 7.35 -21.65 -2.58
N ASP A 159 7.47 -20.49 -1.98
CA ASP A 159 6.30 -19.69 -1.58
C ASP A 159 5.69 -19.01 -2.83
N ASP A 160 5.11 -19.86 -3.70
CA ASP A 160 4.36 -19.40 -4.85
C ASP A 160 2.91 -19.12 -4.43
N ASP A 161 2.61 -17.85 -4.16
CA ASP A 161 1.27 -17.39 -3.80
C ASP A 161 0.20 -17.83 -4.80
N GLU A 162 0.56 -18.05 -6.08
CA GLU A 162 -0.35 -18.56 -7.09
C GLU A 162 -0.70 -20.03 -6.84
N LYS A 163 0.25 -20.84 -6.36
CA LYS A 163 -0.01 -22.22 -5.95
C LYS A 163 -0.87 -22.29 -4.70
N LEU A 164 -0.57 -21.45 -3.69
CA LEU A 164 -1.38 -21.38 -2.48
C LEU A 164 -2.83 -20.98 -2.75
N ARG A 165 -3.07 -20.14 -3.75
CA ARG A 165 -4.43 -19.77 -4.19
C ARG A 165 -5.21 -20.92 -4.79
N THR A 166 -4.53 -21.87 -5.43
CA THR A 166 -5.13 -23.02 -6.11
C THR A 166 -5.05 -24.31 -5.29
N THR A 167 -4.25 -24.34 -4.22
CA THR A 167 -4.11 -25.48 -3.32
C THR A 167 -5.43 -25.69 -2.56
N THR A 168 -6.07 -26.83 -2.76
CA THR A 168 -7.24 -27.23 -2.02
C THR A 168 -6.84 -27.91 -0.72
N PHE A 169 -7.75 -27.97 0.27
CA PHE A 169 -7.53 -28.74 1.51
C PHE A 169 -7.18 -30.21 1.26
N LYS A 170 -7.47 -30.75 0.09
CA LYS A 170 -7.13 -32.13 -0.30
C LYS A 170 -5.66 -32.32 -0.66
N ASP A 171 -5.04 -31.26 -1.17
CA ASP A 171 -3.62 -31.28 -1.61
C ASP A 171 -2.68 -30.82 -0.48
N GLY A 172 -3.19 -30.77 0.76
CA GLY A 172 -2.52 -30.21 1.93
C GLY A 172 -1.09 -30.71 2.09
N VAL A 173 -0.13 -29.85 1.75
CA VAL A 173 1.26 -30.02 2.17
C VAL A 173 1.22 -29.97 3.71
N LYS A 174 1.56 -31.08 4.36
CA LYS A 174 1.74 -31.12 5.81
C LYS A 174 2.99 -30.34 6.15
N MET A 175 2.82 -29.05 6.41
CA MET A 175 3.90 -28.22 6.90
C MET A 175 3.94 -28.30 8.42
N VAL A 176 5.14 -28.45 8.97
CA VAL A 176 5.34 -28.45 10.42
C VAL A 176 5.16 -27.02 10.90
N GLU A 177 4.05 -26.77 11.59
CA GLU A 177 3.74 -25.46 12.16
C GLU A 177 4.45 -25.26 13.50
N GLY A 178 4.90 -24.03 13.74
CA GLY A 178 5.48 -23.55 15.00
C GLY A 178 4.66 -22.38 15.57
N ASP A 179 5.10 -21.83 16.69
CA ASP A 179 4.43 -20.71 17.35
C ASP A 179 5.10 -19.35 17.05
N THR A 180 6.19 -19.38 16.29
CA THR A 180 6.93 -18.18 15.89
C THR A 180 6.64 -17.86 14.44
N LEU A 181 6.22 -16.62 14.17
CA LEU A 181 6.05 -16.10 12.82
C LEU A 181 7.43 -15.84 12.20
N ILE A 182 7.69 -16.45 11.05
CA ILE A 182 8.97 -16.31 10.33
C ILE A 182 8.76 -15.37 9.14
N ASP A 183 9.54 -14.28 9.09
CA ASP A 183 9.57 -13.42 7.91
C ASP A 183 10.21 -14.16 6.73
N THR A 184 9.56 -14.11 5.56
CA THR A 184 10.00 -14.78 4.33
C THR A 184 10.56 -13.81 3.29
N HIS A 185 10.59 -12.50 3.58
CA HIS A 185 10.97 -11.48 2.61
C HIS A 185 12.49 -11.16 2.61
N GLY A 186 13.21 -11.57 3.63
CA GLY A 186 14.65 -11.38 3.70
C GLY A 186 15.06 -9.92 3.45
N LEU A 187 15.96 -9.68 2.49
CA LEU A 187 16.47 -8.35 2.18
C LEU A 187 15.41 -7.41 1.53
N TYR A 188 14.35 -7.94 0.94
CA TYR A 188 13.25 -7.11 0.40
C TYR A 188 12.49 -6.37 1.50
N ARG A 189 12.53 -6.86 2.73
CA ARG A 189 12.01 -6.14 3.91
C ARG A 189 12.92 -4.98 4.29
N VAL A 190 14.23 -5.12 4.12
CA VAL A 190 15.25 -4.15 4.58
C VAL A 190 15.45 -3.02 3.58
N ALA A 191 15.54 -3.34 2.29
CA ALA A 191 15.87 -2.40 1.22
C ALA A 191 14.99 -1.13 1.19
N PRO A 192 13.66 -1.16 1.38
CA PRO A 192 12.84 0.06 1.39
C PRO A 192 13.22 1.03 2.50
N ARG A 193 13.59 0.54 3.69
CA ARG A 193 14.10 1.36 4.81
C ARG A 193 15.42 2.03 4.44
N ASP A 194 16.35 1.26 3.88
CA ASP A 194 17.67 1.76 3.51
C ASP A 194 17.58 2.82 2.40
N VAL A 195 16.70 2.60 1.42
CA VAL A 195 16.41 3.61 0.37
C VAL A 195 15.80 4.86 1.00
N ALA A 196 14.83 4.71 1.91
CA ALA A 196 14.20 5.84 2.58
C ALA A 196 15.22 6.67 3.35
N GLN A 197 16.14 6.04 4.08
CA GLN A 197 17.20 6.72 4.82
C GLN A 197 18.16 7.46 3.87
N ARG A 198 18.64 6.81 2.81
CA ARG A 198 19.55 7.44 1.84
C ARG A 198 18.91 8.62 1.11
N MET A 199 17.61 8.55 0.87
CA MET A 199 16.88 9.59 0.14
C MET A 199 16.16 10.58 1.05
N HIS A 200 16.29 10.48 2.37
CA HIS A 200 15.56 11.30 3.34
C HIS A 200 14.05 11.33 3.04
N CYS A 201 13.46 10.14 2.84
CA CYS A 201 12.07 9.92 2.52
C CYS A 201 11.32 9.40 3.76
N HIS A 202 10.02 9.68 3.86
CA HIS A 202 9.16 9.06 4.85
C HIS A 202 9.16 7.54 4.71
N PHE A 203 9.16 6.83 5.84
CA PHE A 203 9.14 5.37 5.86
C PHE A 203 8.17 4.84 6.91
N VAL A 204 7.32 3.90 6.49
CA VAL A 204 6.44 3.13 7.37
C VAL A 204 6.85 1.66 7.33
N ASP A 205 7.19 1.10 8.49
CA ASP A 205 7.57 -0.32 8.62
C ASP A 205 6.32 -1.22 8.63
N ALA A 206 5.71 -1.37 7.45
CA ALA A 206 4.49 -2.17 7.29
C ALA A 206 4.74 -3.65 7.63
N ASN A 207 5.95 -4.16 7.37
CA ASN A 207 6.34 -5.51 7.74
C ASN A 207 6.31 -5.71 9.25
N GLN A 208 7.00 -4.85 10.02
CA GLN A 208 7.03 -4.96 11.48
C GLN A 208 5.64 -4.82 12.09
N ILE A 209 4.84 -3.85 11.61
CA ILE A 209 3.46 -3.61 12.08
C ILE A 209 2.60 -4.86 11.90
N THR A 210 2.65 -5.47 10.73
CA THR A 210 1.85 -6.66 10.42
C THR A 210 2.42 -7.92 11.07
N HIS A 211 3.74 -8.03 11.23
CA HIS A 211 4.40 -9.08 11.99
C HIS A 211 3.92 -9.08 13.45
N ASP A 212 3.95 -7.92 14.10
CA ASP A 212 3.54 -7.79 15.52
C ASP A 212 2.05 -8.11 15.71
N LEU A 213 1.21 -7.68 14.76
CA LEU A 213 -0.21 -8.04 14.73
C LEU A 213 -0.40 -9.55 14.66
N GLU A 214 0.23 -10.21 13.69
CA GLU A 214 0.02 -11.64 13.46
C GLU A 214 0.68 -12.52 14.54
N GLN A 215 1.89 -12.18 14.96
CA GLN A 215 2.57 -12.85 16.07
C GLN A 215 1.78 -12.70 17.38
N GLY A 216 1.24 -11.50 17.64
CA GLY A 216 0.42 -11.24 18.83
C GLY A 216 -0.90 -12.01 18.84
N LEU A 217 -1.50 -12.26 17.68
CA LEU A 217 -2.67 -13.12 17.53
C LEU A 217 -2.32 -14.62 17.66
N GLY A 218 -1.10 -14.98 17.28
CA GLY A 218 -0.67 -16.37 17.22
C GLY A 218 -1.21 -17.12 16.00
N ARG A 219 -0.70 -18.34 15.85
CA ARG A 219 -0.92 -19.18 14.67
C ARG A 219 -2.40 -19.36 14.28
N GLU A 220 -3.26 -19.69 15.23
CA GLU A 220 -4.65 -20.00 14.91
C GLU A 220 -5.50 -18.75 14.69
N ALA A 221 -5.39 -17.75 15.59
CA ALA A 221 -6.24 -16.58 15.51
C ALA A 221 -5.86 -15.63 14.37
N SER A 222 -4.61 -15.65 13.87
CA SER A 222 -4.20 -14.86 12.72
C SER A 222 -4.83 -15.32 11.40
N LYS A 223 -5.28 -16.57 11.29
CA LYS A 223 -6.02 -17.07 10.11
C LYS A 223 -7.22 -16.18 9.77
N LYS A 224 -7.89 -15.60 10.77
CA LYS A 224 -9.06 -14.72 10.57
C LYS A 224 -8.76 -13.44 9.79
N LEU A 225 -7.50 -13.06 9.66
CA LEU A 225 -7.10 -11.90 8.84
C LEU A 225 -7.03 -12.23 7.35
N HIS A 226 -6.81 -13.47 7.02
CA HIS A 226 -6.45 -13.93 5.69
C HIS A 226 -7.60 -14.63 4.97
N MET A 227 -7.38 -14.96 3.70
CA MET A 227 -8.26 -15.81 2.90
C MET A 227 -8.12 -17.28 3.34
N TRP A 228 -8.44 -17.53 4.60
CA TRP A 228 -8.41 -18.82 5.25
C TRP A 228 -9.85 -19.28 5.57
N PHE A 229 -10.34 -20.25 4.81
CA PHE A 229 -11.69 -20.79 4.95
C PHE A 229 -11.66 -22.30 4.79
N LEU A 230 -12.39 -23.02 5.64
CA LEU A 230 -12.62 -24.45 5.47
C LEU A 230 -13.58 -24.68 4.29
N PRO A 231 -13.60 -25.90 3.69
CA PRO A 231 -14.58 -26.25 2.68
C PRO A 231 -16.02 -26.02 3.18
N GLY A 232 -16.81 -25.28 2.41
CA GLY A 232 -18.19 -24.92 2.74
C GLY A 232 -18.38 -23.77 3.73
N GLU A 233 -17.31 -23.19 4.27
CA GLU A 233 -17.38 -22.09 5.23
C GLU A 233 -17.71 -20.75 4.54
N GLU A 234 -17.15 -20.53 3.36
CA GLU A 234 -17.32 -19.29 2.59
C GLU A 234 -17.88 -19.60 1.19
N PRO A 235 -19.07 -19.08 0.86
CA PRO A 235 -19.72 -19.41 -0.43
C PRO A 235 -18.91 -19.01 -1.67
N SER A 236 -18.10 -17.94 -1.59
CA SER A 236 -17.27 -17.49 -2.71
C SER A 236 -16.03 -18.36 -2.95
N VAL A 237 -15.71 -19.25 -2.02
CA VAL A 237 -14.62 -20.24 -2.10
C VAL A 237 -15.06 -21.59 -1.54
N PRO A 238 -16.03 -22.28 -2.18
CA PRO A 238 -16.69 -23.46 -1.62
C PRO A 238 -15.75 -24.64 -1.34
N ALA A 239 -14.63 -24.71 -2.04
CA ALA A 239 -13.59 -25.72 -1.80
C ALA A 239 -12.69 -25.41 -0.58
N GLY A 240 -12.91 -24.25 0.06
CA GLY A 240 -12.00 -23.69 1.06
C GLY A 240 -10.77 -23.05 0.41
N ARG A 241 -9.98 -22.35 1.21
CA ARG A 241 -8.73 -21.69 0.81
C ARG A 241 -7.79 -21.57 1.99
N GLN A 242 -6.50 -21.82 1.79
CA GLN A 242 -5.44 -21.67 2.80
C GLN A 242 -4.40 -20.65 2.30
N ASP A 243 -4.77 -19.39 2.30
CA ASP A 243 -3.91 -18.32 1.80
C ASP A 243 -3.32 -17.55 2.99
N ASN A 244 -2.00 -17.57 3.10
CA ASN A 244 -1.25 -16.91 4.16
C ASN A 244 -0.76 -15.50 3.80
N THR A 245 -1.14 -14.99 2.61
CA THR A 245 -0.68 -13.71 2.10
C THR A 245 -1.80 -12.69 1.95
N HIS A 246 -2.94 -13.13 1.36
CA HIS A 246 -4.01 -12.22 1.01
C HIS A 246 -5.03 -12.08 2.12
N TYR A 247 -5.40 -10.84 2.40
CA TYR A 247 -6.38 -10.51 3.44
C TYR A 247 -7.83 -10.72 2.94
N ASN A 248 -8.69 -11.11 3.85
CA ASN A 248 -10.13 -11.00 3.68
C ASN A 248 -10.62 -9.58 4.08
N VAL A 249 -11.93 -9.35 4.03
CA VAL A 249 -12.54 -8.05 4.38
C VAL A 249 -12.11 -7.59 5.77
N TYR A 250 -12.13 -8.47 6.77
CA TYR A 250 -11.76 -8.13 8.14
C TYR A 250 -10.27 -7.78 8.25
N GLY A 251 -9.38 -8.66 7.75
CA GLY A 251 -7.94 -8.46 7.83
C GLY A 251 -7.47 -7.21 7.10
N ALA A 252 -8.00 -6.96 5.89
CA ALA A 252 -7.67 -5.74 5.14
C ALA A 252 -8.03 -4.46 5.91
N ASN A 253 -9.18 -4.43 6.59
CA ASN A 253 -9.58 -3.29 7.42
C ASN A 253 -8.67 -3.14 8.65
N VAL A 254 -8.33 -4.22 9.34
CA VAL A 254 -7.41 -4.16 10.49
C VAL A 254 -6.05 -3.61 10.06
N VAL A 255 -5.48 -4.14 8.98
CA VAL A 255 -4.16 -3.71 8.47
C VAL A 255 -4.22 -2.26 7.96
N ALA A 256 -5.23 -1.89 7.17
CA ALA A 256 -5.38 -0.53 6.68
C ALA A 256 -5.48 0.50 7.82
N ARG A 257 -6.17 0.17 8.93
CA ARG A 257 -6.24 1.01 10.12
C ARG A 257 -4.86 1.24 10.74
N LEU A 258 -4.10 0.16 10.95
CA LEU A 258 -2.76 0.24 11.54
C LEU A 258 -1.79 1.03 10.65
N LEU A 259 -1.84 0.80 9.32
CA LEU A 259 -1.01 1.54 8.38
C LEU A 259 -1.42 3.02 8.28
N ALA A 260 -2.73 3.34 8.35
CA ALA A 260 -3.19 4.73 8.42
C ALA A 260 -2.68 5.43 9.68
N ASP A 261 -2.71 4.76 10.84
CA ASP A 261 -2.18 5.29 12.09
C ASP A 261 -0.66 5.53 12.00
N ALA A 262 0.09 4.58 11.44
CA ALA A 262 1.53 4.71 11.22
C ALA A 262 1.88 5.82 10.21
N MET A 263 1.11 5.96 9.13
CA MET A 263 1.25 7.08 8.19
C MET A 263 1.04 8.43 8.88
N CYS A 264 0.07 8.52 9.79
CA CYS A 264 -0.18 9.74 10.56
C CYS A 264 0.93 10.05 11.56
N GLN A 265 1.58 9.03 12.12
CA GLN A 265 2.75 9.20 12.99
C GLN A 265 3.96 9.70 12.20
N GLU A 266 4.22 9.11 11.04
CA GLU A 266 5.34 9.47 10.16
C GLU A 266 5.13 10.83 9.47
N VAL A 267 3.89 11.16 9.12
CA VAL A 267 3.49 12.41 8.45
C VAL A 267 2.40 13.09 9.28
N PRO A 268 2.75 13.86 10.35
CA PRO A 268 1.79 14.36 11.33
C PRO A 268 0.66 15.22 10.76
N VAL A 269 0.85 15.86 9.62
CA VAL A 269 -0.20 16.65 8.96
C VAL A 269 -1.40 15.79 8.56
N LEU A 270 -1.20 14.50 8.25
CA LEU A 270 -2.27 13.55 7.89
C LEU A 270 -3.21 13.26 9.07
N SER A 271 -2.72 13.39 10.31
CA SER A 271 -3.54 13.17 11.53
C SER A 271 -4.77 14.08 11.59
N LYS A 272 -4.70 15.26 10.98
CA LYS A 272 -5.84 16.20 10.90
C LYS A 272 -7.03 15.66 10.12
N TYR A 273 -6.77 14.68 9.26
CA TYR A 273 -7.74 14.13 8.34
C TYR A 273 -8.07 12.66 8.64
N ARG A 274 -7.50 12.11 9.72
CA ARG A 274 -7.76 10.75 10.22
C ARG A 274 -9.17 10.69 10.81
N LYS A 275 -9.92 9.62 10.49
CA LYS A 275 -11.25 9.32 11.07
C LYS A 275 -11.12 8.51 12.33
#